data_69fe9147e05f662493095aea4eb06fbd
#
_entry.id   69fe9147e05f662493095aea4eb06fbd
#
_cell.length_a   1.000
_cell.length_b   1.000
_cell.length_c   1.000
_cell.angle_alpha   90.00
_cell.angle_beta   90.00
_cell.angle_gamma   90.00
#
_symmetry.space_group_name_H-M   'P 1'
#
loop_
_entity.id
_entity.type
_entity.pdbx_description
1 polymer ?
#
loop_
_entity_poly.entity_id
_entity_poly.type
_entity_poly.pdbx_seq_one_letter_code
_entity_poly.pdbx_strand_id
1 'polypeptide(L)'
;MSNVFWITGLSGAGKTTIGEKLYEHLKQAHPAVVLLDGDTLRAVFHEVFGYSEDDRRAGAMCYARLCNMLSEQGITVVCCTVSMFDIVRDWNRENIHGYVEVYVKVSLETLLARDQKGLYSGFKKGTSSEVVGMDIQMEEPKAPDVVIENDGHLSIDECVNKILETIGGI
;
A
#
# COMPACT_ATOMS: atom_id res chain seq x y z
N MET A 1 20.67 -5.37 -4.08
CA MET A 1 19.55 -6.34 -4.14
C MET A 1 18.28 -5.52 -4.25
N SER A 2 17.36 -5.86 -5.15
CA SER A 2 16.08 -5.14 -5.29
C SER A 2 15.14 -5.51 -4.16
N ASN A 3 14.40 -4.54 -3.62
CA ASN A 3 13.38 -4.75 -2.61
C ASN A 3 12.00 -4.37 -3.17
N VAL A 4 10.96 -5.01 -2.63
CA VAL A 4 9.57 -4.60 -2.88
C VAL A 4 8.96 -4.14 -1.55
N PHE A 5 8.73 -2.84 -1.44
CA PHE A 5 8.02 -2.24 -0.30
C PHE A 5 6.52 -2.23 -0.63
N TRP A 6 5.78 -3.13 -0.01
CA TRP A 6 4.33 -3.22 -0.15
C TRP A 6 3.67 -2.44 0.97
N ILE A 7 3.28 -1.19 0.66
CA ILE A 7 2.69 -0.27 1.63
C ILE A 7 1.18 -0.39 1.56
N THR A 8 0.60 -1.06 2.55
CA THR A 8 -0.82 -1.34 2.63
C THR A 8 -1.49 -0.61 3.80
N GLY A 9 -2.80 -0.46 3.74
CA GLY A 9 -3.63 0.22 4.74
C GLY A 9 -4.89 0.80 4.10
N LEU A 10 -5.82 1.26 4.91
CA LEU A 10 -7.09 1.81 4.45
C LEU A 10 -6.92 3.09 3.60
N SER A 11 -7.96 3.43 2.86
CA SER A 11 -7.98 4.71 2.13
C SER A 11 -7.87 5.88 3.10
N GLY A 12 -7.05 6.88 2.77
CA GLY A 12 -6.79 8.01 3.67
C GLY A 12 -5.74 7.75 4.77
N ALA A 13 -5.15 6.55 4.83
CA ALA A 13 -4.13 6.24 5.83
C ALA A 13 -2.79 6.97 5.64
N GLY A 14 -2.53 7.56 4.45
CA GLY A 14 -1.29 8.28 4.16
C GLY A 14 -0.23 7.46 3.41
N LYS A 15 -0.61 6.30 2.85
CA LYS A 15 0.29 5.40 2.11
C LYS A 15 1.05 6.09 1.00
N THR A 16 0.36 6.83 0.13
CA THR A 16 0.96 7.51 -1.02
C THR A 16 2.00 8.53 -0.57
N THR A 17 1.69 9.35 0.42
CA THR A 17 2.62 10.36 0.94
C THR A 17 3.89 9.74 1.53
N ILE A 18 3.74 8.65 2.30
CA ILE A 18 4.87 7.90 2.86
C ILE A 18 5.66 7.23 1.73
N GLY A 19 4.97 6.62 0.77
CA GLY A 19 5.58 5.93 -0.36
C GLY A 19 6.34 6.88 -1.31
N GLU A 20 5.80 8.05 -1.61
CA GLU A 20 6.48 9.09 -2.39
C GLU A 20 7.78 9.52 -1.71
N LYS A 21 7.73 9.78 -0.42
CA LYS A 21 8.92 10.17 0.35
C LYS A 21 9.97 9.05 0.42
N LEU A 22 9.53 7.80 0.61
CA LEU A 22 10.42 6.64 0.56
C LEU A 22 11.06 6.49 -0.84
N TYR A 23 10.25 6.61 -1.90
CA TYR A 23 10.74 6.57 -3.27
C TYR A 23 11.78 7.65 -3.55
N GLU A 24 11.53 8.90 -3.15
CA GLU A 24 12.49 10.00 -3.31
C GLU A 24 13.82 9.70 -2.60
N HIS A 25 13.76 9.17 -1.37
CA HIS A 25 14.94 8.80 -0.60
C HIS A 25 15.74 7.69 -1.31
N LEU A 26 15.08 6.60 -1.69
CA LEU A 26 15.71 5.46 -2.35
C LEU A 26 16.32 5.84 -3.69
N LYS A 27 15.67 6.72 -4.45
CA LYS A 27 16.12 7.15 -5.77
C LYS A 27 17.42 7.95 -5.75
N GLN A 28 17.75 8.58 -4.63
CA GLN A 28 19.03 9.29 -4.47
C GLN A 28 20.22 8.33 -4.45
N ALA A 29 20.05 7.14 -3.86
CA ALA A 29 21.09 6.11 -3.76
C ALA A 29 21.05 5.11 -4.92
N HIS A 30 19.86 4.82 -5.44
CA HIS A 30 19.63 3.81 -6.46
C HIS A 30 18.72 4.34 -7.58
N PRO A 31 19.21 4.52 -8.82
CA PRO A 31 18.38 5.04 -9.91
C PRO A 31 17.28 4.07 -10.36
N ALA A 32 17.47 2.76 -10.14
CA ALA A 32 16.52 1.72 -10.53
C ALA A 32 15.43 1.51 -9.45
N VAL A 33 14.62 2.54 -9.23
CA VAL A 33 13.48 2.53 -8.31
C VAL A 33 12.24 3.00 -9.04
N VAL A 34 11.09 2.36 -8.79
CA VAL A 34 9.77 2.79 -9.30
C VAL A 34 8.78 2.94 -8.15
N LEU A 35 7.88 3.90 -8.31
CA LEU A 35 6.72 4.08 -7.45
C LEU A 35 5.47 3.61 -8.19
N LEU A 36 4.73 2.71 -7.58
CA LEU A 36 3.44 2.22 -8.04
C LEU A 36 2.37 2.63 -7.03
N ASP A 37 1.48 3.51 -7.43
CA ASP A 37 0.35 3.92 -6.62
C ASP A 37 -0.94 3.23 -7.09
N GLY A 38 -1.78 2.80 -6.16
CA GLY A 38 -3.00 2.03 -6.46
C GLY A 38 -3.99 2.77 -7.34
N ASP A 39 -4.12 4.09 -7.21
CA ASP A 39 -5.01 4.88 -8.06
C ASP A 39 -4.43 4.97 -9.49
N THR A 40 -3.11 5.17 -9.60
CA THR A 40 -2.41 5.18 -10.90
C THR A 40 -2.49 3.81 -11.58
N LEU A 41 -2.24 2.72 -10.82
CA LEU A 41 -2.37 1.36 -11.36
C LEU A 41 -3.80 1.08 -11.82
N ARG A 42 -4.81 1.52 -11.07
CA ARG A 42 -6.21 1.39 -11.48
C ARG A 42 -6.50 2.15 -12.77
N ALA A 43 -5.92 3.33 -12.96
CA ALA A 43 -6.07 4.08 -14.20
C ALA A 43 -5.39 3.38 -15.40
N VAL A 44 -4.23 2.75 -15.18
CA VAL A 44 -3.51 1.96 -16.21
C VAL A 44 -4.31 0.71 -16.61
N PHE A 45 -4.89 0.01 -15.63
CA PHE A 45 -5.73 -1.17 -15.83
C PHE A 45 -7.22 -0.82 -15.98
N HIS A 46 -7.52 0.37 -16.50
CA HIS A 46 -8.86 0.88 -16.69
C HIS A 46 -9.80 -0.18 -17.30
N GLU A 47 -11.00 -0.30 -16.73
CA GLU A 47 -12.04 -1.26 -17.15
C GLU A 47 -11.71 -2.77 -16.99
N VAL A 48 -10.48 -3.13 -16.61
CA VAL A 48 -10.14 -4.55 -16.39
C VAL A 48 -10.65 -5.03 -15.03
N PHE A 49 -10.58 -4.17 -14.00
CA PHE A 49 -11.01 -4.50 -12.63
C PHE A 49 -12.07 -3.53 -12.14
N GLY A 50 -13.21 -4.06 -11.69
CA GLY A 50 -14.26 -3.32 -11.02
C GLY A 50 -13.93 -2.97 -9.55
N TYR A 51 -14.98 -2.79 -8.75
CA TYR A 51 -14.86 -2.41 -7.34
C TYR A 51 -15.36 -3.52 -6.39
N SER A 52 -15.93 -4.59 -6.92
CA SER A 52 -16.31 -5.75 -6.11
C SER A 52 -15.12 -6.32 -5.35
N GLU A 53 -15.35 -7.07 -4.30
CA GLU A 53 -14.29 -7.70 -3.53
C GLU A 53 -13.41 -8.61 -4.40
N ASP A 54 -14.02 -9.39 -5.29
CA ASP A 54 -13.31 -10.28 -6.22
C ASP A 54 -12.45 -9.49 -7.21
N ASP A 55 -12.97 -8.39 -7.78
CA ASP A 55 -12.19 -7.51 -8.65
C ASP A 55 -11.01 -6.87 -7.92
N ARG A 56 -11.21 -6.47 -6.67
CA ARG A 56 -10.15 -5.90 -5.84
C ARG A 56 -9.07 -6.94 -5.51
N ARG A 57 -9.45 -8.19 -5.23
CA ARG A 57 -8.51 -9.31 -5.03
C ARG A 57 -7.73 -9.60 -6.31
N ALA A 58 -8.40 -9.67 -7.44
CA ALA A 58 -7.78 -9.90 -8.75
C ALA A 58 -6.81 -8.76 -9.12
N GLY A 59 -7.20 -7.51 -8.94
CA GLY A 59 -6.36 -6.35 -9.17
C GLY A 59 -5.12 -6.33 -8.26
N ALA A 60 -5.32 -6.61 -6.96
CA ALA A 60 -4.22 -6.68 -6.00
C ALA A 60 -3.21 -7.78 -6.36
N MET A 61 -3.68 -8.95 -6.81
CA MET A 61 -2.82 -10.04 -7.27
C MET A 61 -2.08 -9.65 -8.56
N CYS A 62 -2.71 -8.90 -9.45
CA CYS A 62 -2.04 -8.37 -10.66
C CYS A 62 -0.91 -7.41 -10.27
N TYR A 63 -1.13 -6.52 -9.31
CA TYR A 63 -0.09 -5.60 -8.80
C TYR A 63 1.06 -6.35 -8.12
N ALA A 64 0.75 -7.40 -7.35
CA ALA A 64 1.73 -8.27 -6.73
C ALA A 64 2.68 -8.90 -7.78
N ARG A 65 2.11 -9.49 -8.83
CA ARG A 65 2.87 -10.09 -9.93
C ARG A 65 3.69 -9.06 -10.71
N LEU A 66 3.16 -7.86 -10.92
CA LEU A 66 3.91 -6.76 -11.53
C LEU A 66 5.11 -6.36 -10.67
N CYS A 67 4.93 -6.24 -9.35
CA CYS A 67 6.03 -5.96 -8.42
C CYS A 67 7.11 -7.05 -8.48
N ASN A 68 6.71 -8.32 -8.50
CA ASN A 68 7.65 -9.43 -8.64
C ASN A 68 8.43 -9.35 -9.94
N MET A 69 7.74 -9.19 -11.07
CA MET A 69 8.37 -9.08 -12.40
C MET A 69 9.42 -7.94 -12.46
N LEU A 70 9.12 -6.79 -11.84
CA LEU A 70 10.05 -5.66 -11.79
C LEU A 70 11.25 -5.96 -10.89
N SER A 71 11.02 -6.58 -9.73
CA SER A 71 12.08 -6.91 -8.79
C SER A 71 13.06 -7.96 -9.35
N GLU A 72 12.57 -8.94 -10.12
CA GLU A 72 13.40 -9.91 -10.81
C GLU A 72 14.32 -9.27 -11.86
N GLN A 73 13.97 -8.09 -12.35
CA GLN A 73 14.80 -7.28 -13.26
C GLN A 73 15.76 -6.33 -12.52
N GLY A 74 15.87 -6.45 -11.21
CA GLY A 74 16.75 -5.61 -10.39
C GLY A 74 16.18 -4.23 -10.04
N ILE A 75 14.88 -4.00 -10.24
CA ILE A 75 14.21 -2.74 -9.95
C ILE A 75 13.61 -2.81 -8.55
N THR A 76 13.97 -1.87 -7.68
CA THR A 76 13.30 -1.68 -6.40
C THR A 76 11.92 -1.07 -6.61
N VAL A 77 10.92 -1.61 -5.95
CA VAL A 77 9.51 -1.19 -6.11
C VAL A 77 8.97 -0.66 -4.80
N VAL A 78 8.39 0.54 -4.83
CA VAL A 78 7.54 1.07 -3.77
C VAL A 78 6.10 0.98 -4.27
N CYS A 79 5.29 0.08 -3.70
CA CYS A 79 3.90 -0.14 -4.12
C CYS A 79 2.94 0.28 -3.00
N CYS A 80 2.17 1.35 -3.25
CA CYS A 80 1.18 1.89 -2.33
C CYS A 80 -0.22 1.44 -2.74
N THR A 81 -0.85 0.56 -1.98
CA THR A 81 -2.16 0.00 -2.34
C THR A 81 -3.00 -0.30 -1.10
N VAL A 82 -4.32 -0.28 -1.24
CA VAL A 82 -5.21 -0.73 -0.15
C VAL A 82 -5.04 -2.22 0.07
N SER A 83 -5.22 -3.04 -0.92
CA SER A 83 -4.94 -4.51 -1.01
C SER A 83 -4.85 -5.27 0.32
N MET A 84 -5.86 -5.11 1.18
CA MET A 84 -5.88 -5.71 2.52
C MET A 84 -6.47 -7.12 2.47
N PHE A 85 -5.78 -8.02 1.75
CA PHE A 85 -6.14 -9.42 1.53
C PHE A 85 -4.97 -10.33 1.87
N ASP A 86 -5.19 -11.27 2.78
CA ASP A 86 -4.17 -12.23 3.22
C ASP A 86 -3.58 -13.01 2.04
N ILE A 87 -4.42 -13.51 1.15
CA ILE A 87 -4.00 -14.30 -0.02
C ILE A 87 -2.96 -13.58 -0.90
N VAL A 88 -3.04 -12.25 -1.00
CA VAL A 88 -2.08 -11.46 -1.78
C VAL A 88 -0.77 -11.30 -1.03
N ARG A 89 -0.84 -11.01 0.27
CA ARG A 89 0.34 -10.85 1.13
C ARG A 89 1.11 -12.15 1.29
N ASP A 90 0.39 -13.27 1.47
CA ASP A 90 0.98 -14.59 1.55
C ASP A 90 1.71 -14.93 0.24
N TRP A 91 1.06 -14.68 -0.90
CA TRP A 91 1.69 -14.88 -2.20
C TRP A 91 2.95 -14.00 -2.36
N ASN A 92 2.89 -12.73 -1.97
CA ASN A 92 4.06 -11.83 -2.02
C ASN A 92 5.21 -12.39 -1.20
N ARG A 93 4.94 -12.84 0.02
CA ARG A 93 5.95 -13.36 0.96
C ARG A 93 6.59 -14.65 0.45
N GLU A 94 5.84 -15.47 -0.26
CA GLU A 94 6.34 -16.72 -0.86
C GLU A 94 7.13 -16.51 -2.16
N ASN A 95 6.79 -15.50 -2.94
CA ASN A 95 7.28 -15.38 -4.32
C ASN A 95 8.21 -14.19 -4.54
N ILE A 96 8.17 -13.14 -3.71
CA ILE A 96 8.97 -11.93 -3.91
C ILE A 96 10.21 -11.95 -3.03
N HIS A 97 11.37 -12.00 -3.64
CA HIS A 97 12.64 -11.82 -2.94
C HIS A 97 12.78 -10.37 -2.49
N GLY A 98 13.18 -10.16 -1.20
CA GLY A 98 13.29 -8.81 -0.65
C GLY A 98 11.94 -8.12 -0.43
N TYR A 99 10.87 -8.89 -0.20
CA TYR A 99 9.55 -8.37 0.19
C TYR A 99 9.60 -7.73 1.57
N VAL A 100 9.10 -6.52 1.66
CA VAL A 100 8.93 -5.76 2.91
C VAL A 100 7.48 -5.30 3.01
N GLU A 101 6.76 -5.84 3.97
CA GLU A 101 5.36 -5.51 4.23
C GLU A 101 5.25 -4.35 5.21
N VAL A 102 4.75 -3.22 4.74
CA VAL A 102 4.55 -2.01 5.54
C VAL A 102 3.06 -1.78 5.75
N TYR A 103 2.60 -1.88 6.98
CA TYR A 103 1.22 -1.60 7.35
C TYR A 103 1.09 -0.18 7.91
N VAL A 104 0.41 0.70 7.16
CA VAL A 104 0.05 2.04 7.61
C VAL A 104 -1.30 1.95 8.31
N LYS A 105 -1.25 1.87 9.65
CA LYS A 105 -2.40 1.75 10.53
C LYS A 105 -2.88 3.13 10.95
N VAL A 106 -4.18 3.34 10.87
CA VAL A 106 -4.84 4.58 11.30
C VAL A 106 -6.15 4.24 11.97
N SER A 107 -6.49 4.92 13.04
CA SER A 107 -7.78 4.76 13.72
C SER A 107 -8.93 5.18 12.81
N LEU A 108 -10.08 4.53 12.98
CA LEU A 108 -11.27 4.86 12.20
C LEU A 108 -11.71 6.32 12.46
N GLU A 109 -11.53 6.83 13.68
CA GLU A 109 -11.80 8.23 14.02
C GLU A 109 -10.98 9.19 13.17
N THR A 110 -9.67 8.95 13.05
CA THR A 110 -8.76 9.76 12.22
C THR A 110 -9.12 9.66 10.74
N LEU A 111 -9.47 8.47 10.25
CA LEU A 111 -9.87 8.28 8.85
C LEU A 111 -11.15 9.05 8.53
N LEU A 112 -12.14 9.00 9.43
CA LEU A 112 -13.39 9.75 9.29
C LEU A 112 -13.16 11.27 9.34
N ALA A 113 -12.25 11.73 10.19
CA ALA A 113 -11.90 13.16 10.28
C ALA A 113 -11.16 13.63 9.02
N ARG A 114 -10.26 12.81 8.46
CA ARG A 114 -9.56 13.13 7.21
C ARG A 114 -10.48 13.05 5.99
N ASP A 115 -11.36 12.07 5.96
CA ASP A 115 -12.35 11.78 4.90
C ASP A 115 -11.87 12.12 3.48
N GLN A 116 -10.64 11.76 3.17
CA GLN A 116 -10.06 12.00 1.86
C GLN A 116 -10.96 11.41 0.76
N LYS A 117 -11.24 12.20 -0.26
CA LYS A 117 -12.13 11.83 -1.39
C LYS A 117 -13.62 11.70 -1.02
N GLY A 118 -14.04 12.06 0.19
CA GLY A 118 -15.43 11.94 0.63
C GLY A 118 -15.96 10.51 0.68
N LEU A 119 -15.06 9.51 0.78
CA LEU A 119 -15.39 8.10 0.66
C LEU A 119 -16.23 7.61 1.85
N TYR A 120 -15.78 7.96 3.05
CA TYR A 120 -16.43 7.54 4.30
C TYR A 120 -17.72 8.33 4.56
N SER A 121 -17.73 9.63 4.28
CA SER A 121 -18.95 10.44 4.36
C SER A 121 -19.96 10.02 3.30
N GLY A 122 -19.52 9.68 2.10
CA GLY A 122 -20.35 9.13 1.03
C GLY A 122 -20.98 7.80 1.40
N PHE A 123 -20.22 6.90 2.03
CA PHE A 123 -20.74 5.63 2.54
C PHE A 123 -21.85 5.85 3.58
N LYS A 124 -21.61 6.71 4.58
CA LYS A 124 -22.62 7.05 5.60
C LYS A 124 -23.90 7.66 5.01
N LYS A 125 -23.78 8.40 3.90
CA LYS A 125 -24.92 9.00 3.18
C LYS A 125 -25.56 8.05 2.17
N GLY A 126 -25.02 6.83 1.99
CA GLY A 126 -25.50 5.86 1.01
C GLY A 126 -25.17 6.23 -0.45
N THR A 127 -24.24 7.16 -0.68
CA THR A 127 -23.78 7.57 -2.02
C THR A 127 -22.51 6.86 -2.48
N SER A 128 -21.87 6.11 -1.58
CA SER A 128 -20.70 5.26 -1.86
C SER A 128 -20.93 3.87 -1.31
N SER A 129 -20.47 2.86 -2.03
CA SER A 129 -20.48 1.44 -1.65
C SER A 129 -19.12 0.79 -1.97
N GLU A 130 -18.93 -0.46 -1.59
CA GLU A 130 -17.70 -1.23 -1.85
C GLU A 130 -16.45 -0.54 -1.26
N VAL A 131 -16.59 -0.02 -0.03
CA VAL A 131 -15.53 0.65 0.71
C VAL A 131 -14.85 -0.35 1.64
N VAL A 132 -13.55 -0.60 1.43
CA VAL A 132 -12.77 -1.50 2.29
C VAL A 132 -12.70 -0.95 3.72
N GLY A 133 -13.02 -1.81 4.69
CA GLY A 133 -13.11 -1.45 6.09
C GLY A 133 -14.49 -0.95 6.52
N MET A 134 -15.44 -0.84 5.59
CA MET A 134 -16.83 -0.49 5.86
C MET A 134 -17.76 -1.67 5.48
N ASP A 135 -18.04 -1.85 4.20
CA ASP A 135 -18.87 -2.93 3.66
C ASP A 135 -18.06 -4.05 2.98
N ILE A 136 -16.79 -3.82 2.67
CA ILE A 136 -15.84 -4.87 2.28
C ILE A 136 -14.96 -5.21 3.48
N GLN A 137 -14.93 -6.49 3.85
CA GLN A 137 -14.11 -6.98 4.95
C GLN A 137 -12.64 -6.75 4.63
N MET A 138 -11.93 -6.11 5.56
CA MET A 138 -10.47 -6.02 5.53
C MET A 138 -9.84 -7.16 6.32
N GLU A 139 -8.74 -7.67 5.81
CA GLU A 139 -7.88 -8.62 6.51
C GLU A 139 -6.63 -7.87 6.95
N GLU A 140 -6.57 -7.50 8.25
CA GLU A 140 -5.38 -6.80 8.77
C GLU A 140 -4.12 -7.67 8.62
N PRO A 141 -2.96 -7.06 8.28
CA PRO A 141 -1.69 -7.78 8.26
C PRO A 141 -1.39 -8.46 9.60
N LYS A 142 -1.13 -9.77 9.57
CA LYS A 142 -0.87 -10.57 10.79
C LYS A 142 0.56 -10.43 11.29
N ALA A 143 1.51 -10.28 10.39
CA ALA A 143 2.93 -10.20 10.70
C ALA A 143 3.65 -9.25 9.71
N PRO A 144 3.28 -7.96 9.66
CA PRO A 144 3.96 -7.00 8.82
C PRO A 144 5.39 -6.77 9.32
N ASP A 145 6.32 -6.48 8.41
CA ASP A 145 7.71 -6.17 8.77
C ASP A 145 7.81 -4.81 9.46
N VAL A 146 6.92 -3.87 9.10
CA VAL A 146 6.81 -2.54 9.70
C VAL A 146 5.35 -2.17 9.95
N VAL A 147 5.05 -1.65 11.13
CA VAL A 147 3.79 -0.98 11.43
C VAL A 147 4.03 0.51 11.64
N ILE A 148 3.36 1.32 10.86
CA ILE A 148 3.34 2.79 10.99
C ILE A 148 1.99 3.20 11.55
N GLU A 149 1.94 3.60 12.81
CA GLU A 149 0.74 4.20 13.41
C GLU A 149 0.68 5.68 13.02
N ASN A 150 -0.17 5.99 12.03
CA ASN A 150 -0.22 7.31 11.39
C ASN A 150 -1.43 8.14 11.82
N ASP A 151 -1.68 8.22 13.10
CA ASP A 151 -2.72 9.09 13.69
C ASP A 151 -2.26 10.55 13.91
N GLY A 152 -1.13 10.93 13.33
CA GLY A 152 -0.61 12.30 13.35
C GLY A 152 0.49 12.55 14.38
N HIS A 153 1.01 11.50 15.01
CA HIS A 153 2.09 11.61 16.01
C HIS A 153 3.49 11.51 15.40
N LEU A 154 3.61 10.96 14.19
CA LEU A 154 4.87 10.80 13.47
C LEU A 154 4.93 11.77 12.29
N SER A 155 6.09 12.35 12.07
CA SER A 155 6.41 13.02 10.81
C SER A 155 6.61 12.00 9.68
N ILE A 156 6.51 12.46 8.44
CA ILE A 156 6.72 11.58 7.27
C ILE A 156 8.15 11.03 7.25
N ASP A 157 9.14 11.84 7.65
CA ASP A 157 10.54 11.40 7.72
C ASP A 157 10.75 10.31 8.78
N GLU A 158 10.09 10.41 9.94
CA GLU A 158 10.13 9.35 10.96
C GLU A 158 9.48 8.05 10.45
N CYS A 159 8.39 8.14 9.69
CA CYS A 159 7.76 6.99 9.06
C CYS A 159 8.72 6.30 8.07
N VAL A 160 9.39 7.08 7.23
CA VAL A 160 10.37 6.55 6.25
C VAL A 160 11.57 5.93 6.95
N ASN A 161 12.12 6.57 7.98
CA ASN A 161 13.25 6.04 8.75
C ASN A 161 12.92 4.67 9.36
N LYS A 162 11.73 4.49 9.92
CA LYS A 162 11.26 3.18 10.42
C LYS A 162 11.27 2.10 9.35
N ILE A 163 10.90 2.44 8.11
CA ILE A 163 10.92 1.49 6.99
C ILE A 163 12.36 1.15 6.62
N LEU A 164 13.25 2.14 6.53
CA LEU A 164 14.65 1.95 6.15
C LEU A 164 15.44 1.13 7.18
N GLU A 165 15.15 1.30 8.47
CA GLU A 165 15.77 0.51 9.55
C GLU A 165 15.54 -1.00 9.36
N THR A 166 14.41 -1.41 8.80
CA THR A 166 14.05 -2.82 8.57
C THR A 166 14.99 -3.49 7.57
N ILE A 167 15.54 -2.75 6.63
CA ILE A 167 16.47 -3.27 5.60
C ILE A 167 17.95 -3.00 5.94
N GLY A 168 18.23 -2.62 7.18
CA GLY A 168 19.59 -2.41 7.67
C GLY A 168 20.20 -1.05 7.36
N GLY A 169 19.38 -0.06 7.00
CA GLY A 169 19.81 1.28 6.57
C GLY A 169 20.68 1.24 5.30
N ILE A 170 20.34 2.03 4.31
CA ILE A 170 21.20 2.23 3.12
C ILE A 170 22.17 3.36 3.40
#